data_ceb44298e8f5e300294b03f58d822d26
#
_entry.id   ceb44298e8f5e300294b03f58d822d26
#
_cell.length_a   1.000
_cell.length_b   1.000
_cell.length_c   1.000
_cell.angle_alpha   90.00
_cell.angle_beta   90.00
_cell.angle_gamma   90.00
#
_symmetry.space_group_name_H-M   'P 1'
#
loop_
_entity.id
_entity.type
_entity.pdbx_description
1 polymer ?
#
loop_
_entity_poly.entity_id
_entity_poly.type
_entity_poly.pdbx_seq_one_letter_code
_entity_poly.pdbx_strand_id
1 'polypeptide(L)'
;MTLRVEKRGAVGWIVFDQPARRNAINGAMWRGIAPAMAQLDRDPEVRCVAFRGAGTEAFSAGADISEFESSRGSGESVGQYDGLLDQVLHSIQDSPKPSVAMICGFCLGGGLEIALACDLRYCAASAQFGIPAAKLGLAYNVEGHKRLLETVGHARTREIMFLGRRYNADEALAMGLVHRVVPDLESFTEQVLADLSANAPLSILNSKTIIEEYVKSSGAPDHARMEAAIERCAKSADYAEGRSAFMEKRRPQFKGR
;
A
#
# COMPACT_ATOMS: atom_id res chain seq x y z
N MET A 1 2.68 21.51 -6.09
CA MET A 1 2.98 20.07 -6.00
C MET A 1 1.82 19.40 -5.31
N THR A 2 1.31 18.35 -5.87
CA THR A 2 0.09 17.69 -5.40
C THR A 2 0.37 16.37 -4.66
N LEU A 3 1.65 15.99 -4.49
CA LEU A 3 2.12 14.91 -3.63
C LEU A 3 2.94 15.51 -2.48
N ARG A 4 2.55 15.25 -1.23
CA ARG A 4 3.33 15.68 -0.06
C ARG A 4 3.95 14.47 0.62
N VAL A 5 5.20 14.61 1.03
CA VAL A 5 5.92 13.64 1.85
C VAL A 5 6.22 14.29 3.18
N GLU A 6 5.75 13.68 4.26
CA GLU A 6 5.87 14.21 5.61
C GLU A 6 6.46 13.13 6.52
N LYS A 7 7.26 13.54 7.50
CA LYS A 7 7.72 12.66 8.58
C LYS A 7 7.10 13.11 9.88
N ARG A 8 6.39 12.20 10.55
CA ARG A 8 5.78 12.42 11.87
C ARG A 8 6.29 11.34 12.83
N GLY A 9 7.29 11.68 13.65
CA GLY A 9 7.98 10.70 14.49
C GLY A 9 8.62 9.60 13.65
N ALA A 10 8.25 8.36 13.91
CA ALA A 10 8.76 7.18 13.18
C ALA A 10 7.94 6.81 11.94
N VAL A 11 7.00 7.63 11.53
CA VAL A 11 6.09 7.37 10.39
C VAL A 11 6.41 8.30 9.23
N GLY A 12 6.66 7.73 8.05
CA GLY A 12 6.66 8.45 6.78
C GLY A 12 5.24 8.52 6.20
N TRP A 13 4.76 9.71 5.86
CA TRP A 13 3.45 9.91 5.25
C TRP A 13 3.59 10.33 3.80
N ILE A 14 2.84 9.67 2.93
CA ILE A 14 2.66 10.06 1.53
C ILE A 14 1.20 10.51 1.38
N VAL A 15 1.00 11.78 1.07
CA VAL A 15 -0.32 12.40 1.02
C VAL A 15 -0.63 12.86 -0.40
N PHE A 16 -1.71 12.32 -0.97
CA PHE A 16 -2.28 12.82 -2.22
C PHE A 16 -3.03 14.13 -1.94
N ASP A 17 -2.49 15.26 -2.36
CA ASP A 17 -3.01 16.57 -1.99
C ASP A 17 -3.56 17.33 -3.19
N GLN A 18 -4.69 16.86 -3.69
CA GLN A 18 -5.48 17.49 -4.75
C GLN A 18 -6.98 17.37 -4.44
N PRO A 19 -7.46 17.89 -3.28
CA PRO A 19 -8.83 17.67 -2.82
C PRO A 19 -9.89 18.18 -3.79
N ALA A 20 -9.63 19.29 -4.50
CA ALA A 20 -10.54 19.83 -5.53
C ALA A 20 -10.84 18.83 -6.68
N ARG A 21 -9.97 17.82 -6.89
CA ARG A 21 -10.13 16.72 -7.84
C ARG A 21 -10.23 15.36 -7.16
N ARG A 22 -10.71 15.33 -5.90
CA ARG A 22 -10.81 14.08 -5.11
C ARG A 22 -9.53 13.30 -5.07
N ASN A 23 -8.42 14.00 -4.94
CA ASN A 23 -7.07 13.41 -4.91
C ASN A 23 -6.76 12.52 -6.12
N ALA A 24 -7.28 12.86 -7.30
CA ALA A 24 -6.90 12.21 -8.55
C ALA A 24 -5.39 12.32 -8.77
N ILE A 25 -4.77 11.22 -9.20
CA ILE A 25 -3.33 11.10 -9.31
C ILE A 25 -2.89 11.50 -10.72
N ASN A 26 -2.24 12.65 -10.84
CA ASN A 26 -1.66 13.13 -12.09
C ASN A 26 -0.27 12.52 -12.35
N GLY A 27 0.28 12.72 -13.55
CA GLY A 27 1.57 12.15 -13.94
C GLY A 27 2.74 12.60 -13.05
N ALA A 28 2.70 13.82 -12.48
CA ALA A 28 3.73 14.29 -11.54
C ALA A 28 3.65 13.54 -10.21
N MET A 29 2.45 13.25 -9.70
CA MET A 29 2.25 12.44 -8.51
C MET A 29 2.69 11.00 -8.72
N TRP A 30 2.32 10.38 -9.85
CA TRP A 30 2.78 9.03 -10.19
C TRP A 30 4.32 8.94 -10.18
N ARG A 31 5.00 9.85 -10.87
CA ARG A 31 6.47 9.90 -10.88
C ARG A 31 7.11 10.22 -9.52
N GLY A 32 6.36 10.84 -8.62
CA GLY A 32 6.84 11.24 -7.29
C GLY A 32 6.80 10.13 -6.25
N ILE A 33 5.92 9.11 -6.39
CA ILE A 33 5.71 8.09 -5.34
C ILE A 33 6.95 7.21 -5.15
N ALA A 34 7.51 6.63 -6.20
CA ALA A 34 8.67 5.73 -6.07
C ALA A 34 9.91 6.43 -5.49
N PRO A 35 10.30 7.66 -5.90
CA PRO A 35 11.33 8.43 -5.22
C PRO A 35 11.03 8.73 -3.75
N ALA A 36 9.76 9.01 -3.42
CA ALA A 36 9.33 9.25 -2.03
C ALA A 36 9.50 7.98 -1.18
N MET A 37 9.07 6.82 -1.69
CA MET A 37 9.28 5.53 -1.03
C MET A 37 10.78 5.27 -0.79
N ALA A 38 11.61 5.44 -1.82
CA ALA A 38 13.06 5.26 -1.71
C ALA A 38 13.72 6.22 -0.71
N GLN A 39 13.21 7.43 -0.56
CA GLN A 39 13.66 8.38 0.46
C GLN A 39 13.29 7.89 1.87
N LEU A 40 12.04 7.48 2.08
CA LEU A 40 11.56 7.00 3.37
C LEU A 40 12.22 5.68 3.77
N ASP A 41 12.51 4.79 2.82
CA ASP A 41 13.19 3.52 3.07
C ASP A 41 14.62 3.72 3.58
N ARG A 42 15.33 4.73 3.06
CA ARG A 42 16.70 5.07 3.49
C ARG A 42 16.77 5.78 4.84
N ASP A 43 15.69 6.38 5.32
CA ASP A 43 15.67 7.06 6.61
C ASP A 43 15.59 6.04 7.76
N PRO A 44 16.65 5.86 8.59
CA PRO A 44 16.66 4.85 9.66
C PRO A 44 15.69 5.18 10.80
N GLU A 45 15.20 6.41 10.90
CA GLU A 45 14.22 6.78 11.91
C GLU A 45 12.78 6.47 11.48
N VAL A 46 12.52 6.27 10.18
CA VAL A 46 11.22 5.84 9.67
C VAL A 46 11.07 4.35 9.87
N ARG A 47 9.99 3.94 10.51
CA ARG A 47 9.66 2.53 10.84
C ARG A 47 8.54 1.96 9.98
N CYS A 48 7.63 2.80 9.52
CA CYS A 48 6.52 2.43 8.65
C CYS A 48 6.13 3.60 7.75
N VAL A 49 5.40 3.31 6.67
CA VAL A 49 4.90 4.30 5.72
C VAL A 49 3.38 4.27 5.70
N ALA A 50 2.76 5.44 5.69
CA ALA A 50 1.31 5.57 5.60
C ALA A 50 0.91 6.40 4.38
N PHE A 51 -0.12 5.96 3.67
CA PHE A 51 -0.73 6.64 2.53
C PHE A 51 -2.10 7.17 2.90
N ARG A 52 -2.40 8.42 2.51
CA ARG A 52 -3.72 9.02 2.66
C ARG A 52 -4.02 10.05 1.58
N GLY A 53 -5.27 10.36 1.39
CA GLY A 53 -5.71 11.58 0.69
C GLY A 53 -5.75 12.78 1.62
N ALA A 54 -5.57 13.99 1.11
CA ALA A 54 -5.87 15.21 1.84
C ALA A 54 -7.39 15.38 2.00
N GLY A 55 -7.83 15.81 3.19
CA GLY A 55 -9.25 15.88 3.54
C GLY A 55 -9.89 14.52 3.78
N THR A 56 -11.22 14.48 3.74
CA THR A 56 -12.01 13.29 4.08
C THR A 56 -12.88 12.77 2.92
N GLU A 57 -12.89 13.47 1.77
CA GLU A 57 -13.76 13.12 0.64
C GLU A 57 -13.23 11.96 -0.19
N ALA A 58 -11.90 11.84 -0.30
CA ALA A 58 -11.28 10.78 -1.08
C ALA A 58 -9.89 10.42 -0.58
N PHE A 59 -9.57 9.13 -0.57
CA PHE A 59 -8.21 8.64 -0.63
C PHE A 59 -7.60 9.01 -1.99
N SER A 60 -8.21 8.53 -3.07
CA SER A 60 -7.96 8.95 -4.44
C SER A 60 -9.09 8.50 -5.37
N ALA A 61 -9.51 9.36 -6.28
CA ALA A 61 -10.46 9.03 -7.34
C ALA A 61 -9.84 8.25 -8.51
N GLY A 62 -8.55 7.90 -8.43
CA GLY A 62 -7.80 7.21 -9.47
C GLY A 62 -6.93 8.15 -10.30
N ALA A 63 -6.53 7.72 -11.48
CA ALA A 63 -5.74 8.54 -12.39
C ALA A 63 -6.51 9.79 -12.85
N ASP A 64 -5.81 10.90 -13.02
CA ASP A 64 -6.40 12.14 -13.54
C ASP A 64 -6.72 11.98 -15.04
N ILE A 65 -8.02 11.79 -15.33
CA ILE A 65 -8.52 11.53 -16.69
C ILE A 65 -8.22 12.71 -17.64
N SER A 66 -8.05 13.93 -17.13
CA SER A 66 -7.72 15.09 -17.97
C SER A 66 -6.35 14.98 -18.65
N GLU A 67 -5.47 14.10 -18.13
CA GLU A 67 -4.17 13.80 -18.73
C GLU A 67 -4.18 12.54 -19.61
N PHE A 68 -5.33 11.82 -19.73
CA PHE A 68 -5.41 10.56 -20.49
C PHE A 68 -5.12 10.71 -21.97
N GLU A 69 -5.60 11.79 -22.62
CA GLU A 69 -5.36 12.02 -24.05
C GLU A 69 -3.85 12.16 -24.36
N SER A 70 -3.11 12.80 -23.46
CA SER A 70 -1.66 12.98 -23.61
C SER A 70 -0.84 11.77 -23.16
N SER A 71 -1.34 10.96 -22.21
CA SER A 71 -0.61 9.84 -21.62
C SER A 71 -1.00 8.47 -22.17
N ARG A 72 -2.14 8.34 -22.86
CA ARG A 72 -2.67 7.09 -23.43
C ARG A 72 -3.17 7.21 -24.86
N GLY A 73 -2.80 8.28 -25.58
CA GLY A 73 -3.25 8.53 -26.94
C GLY A 73 -2.66 7.60 -28.02
N SER A 74 -1.63 6.81 -27.70
CA SER A 74 -1.00 5.83 -28.59
C SER A 74 -0.62 4.55 -27.83
N GLY A 75 -0.43 3.44 -28.54
CA GLY A 75 0.00 2.17 -27.93
C GLY A 75 1.34 2.27 -27.18
N GLU A 76 2.26 3.11 -27.67
CA GLU A 76 3.56 3.34 -27.04
C GLU A 76 3.41 4.12 -25.71
N SER A 77 2.54 5.13 -25.68
CA SER A 77 2.27 5.89 -24.46
C SER A 77 1.54 5.06 -23.39
N VAL A 78 0.72 4.10 -23.79
CA VAL A 78 0.09 3.13 -22.87
C VAL A 78 1.15 2.28 -22.19
N GLY A 79 2.11 1.71 -22.94
CA GLY A 79 3.18 0.89 -22.36
C GLY A 79 4.10 1.67 -21.42
N GLN A 80 4.39 2.93 -21.72
CA GLN A 80 5.18 3.81 -20.81
C GLN A 80 4.42 4.12 -19.53
N TYR A 81 3.11 4.35 -19.61
CA TYR A 81 2.27 4.60 -18.45
C TYR A 81 2.15 3.36 -17.56
N ASP A 82 1.91 2.20 -18.16
CA ASP A 82 1.82 0.93 -17.40
C ASP A 82 3.16 0.60 -16.72
N GLY A 83 4.30 0.81 -17.38
CA GLY A 83 5.62 0.66 -16.77
C GLY A 83 5.88 1.60 -15.58
N LEU A 84 5.35 2.84 -15.64
CA LEU A 84 5.41 3.77 -14.51
C LEU A 84 4.54 3.28 -13.34
N LEU A 85 3.33 2.80 -13.63
CA LEU A 85 2.46 2.21 -12.61
C LEU A 85 3.12 1.02 -11.93
N ASP A 86 3.67 0.10 -12.70
CA ASP A 86 4.35 -1.09 -12.18
C ASP A 86 5.52 -0.69 -11.27
N GLN A 87 6.34 0.27 -11.67
CA GLN A 87 7.42 0.79 -10.84
C GLN A 87 6.90 1.36 -9.50
N VAL A 88 5.82 2.13 -9.54
CA VAL A 88 5.21 2.70 -8.32
C VAL A 88 4.70 1.60 -7.41
N LEU A 89 3.91 0.67 -7.93
CA LEU A 89 3.32 -0.41 -7.15
C LEU A 89 4.38 -1.32 -6.53
N HIS A 90 5.43 -1.66 -7.29
CA HIS A 90 6.57 -2.42 -6.77
C HIS A 90 7.35 -1.65 -5.71
N SER A 91 7.53 -0.32 -5.85
CA SER A 91 8.22 0.47 -4.83
C SER A 91 7.52 0.44 -3.47
N ILE A 92 6.20 0.26 -3.44
CA ILE A 92 5.41 0.14 -2.21
C ILE A 92 5.51 -1.29 -1.67
N GLN A 93 5.27 -2.28 -2.52
CA GLN A 93 5.24 -3.69 -2.15
C GLN A 93 6.61 -4.19 -1.67
N ASP A 94 7.69 -3.81 -2.38
CA ASP A 94 9.05 -4.28 -2.11
C ASP A 94 9.76 -3.46 -1.02
N SER A 95 9.11 -2.41 -0.50
CA SER A 95 9.64 -1.63 0.62
C SER A 95 9.98 -2.54 1.81
N PRO A 96 11.17 -2.39 2.43
CA PRO A 96 11.52 -3.12 3.64
C PRO A 96 10.68 -2.72 4.86
N LYS A 97 9.91 -1.63 4.73
CA LYS A 97 9.08 -1.08 5.80
C LYS A 97 7.62 -1.43 5.56
N PRO A 98 6.85 -1.73 6.62
CA PRO A 98 5.42 -1.97 6.47
C PRO A 98 4.70 -0.69 6.04
N SER A 99 3.70 -0.87 5.19
CA SER A 99 2.90 0.19 4.59
C SER A 99 1.42 0.07 4.96
N VAL A 100 0.77 1.22 5.21
CA VAL A 100 -0.63 1.30 5.62
C VAL A 100 -1.38 2.27 4.70
N ALA A 101 -2.49 1.84 4.12
CA ALA A 101 -3.44 2.72 3.45
C ALA A 101 -4.55 3.14 4.43
N MET A 102 -4.64 4.43 4.70
CA MET A 102 -5.67 5.08 5.50
C MET A 102 -6.74 5.65 4.56
N ILE A 103 -7.85 4.94 4.39
CA ILE A 103 -8.80 5.16 3.30
C ILE A 103 -10.07 5.87 3.79
N CYS A 104 -10.28 7.10 3.32
CA CYS A 104 -11.50 7.85 3.54
C CYS A 104 -12.14 8.18 2.19
N GLY A 105 -13.49 8.10 2.08
CA GLY A 105 -14.22 8.44 0.87
C GLY A 105 -13.81 7.59 -0.36
N PHE A 106 -13.63 8.21 -1.51
CA PHE A 106 -13.36 7.48 -2.76
C PHE A 106 -11.96 6.87 -2.82
N CYS A 107 -11.88 5.59 -3.13
CA CYS A 107 -10.67 4.82 -3.40
C CYS A 107 -10.88 4.03 -4.70
N LEU A 108 -10.61 4.65 -5.85
CA LEU A 108 -11.02 4.14 -7.16
C LEU A 108 -9.85 3.95 -8.12
N GLY A 109 -9.95 2.97 -9.02
CA GLY A 109 -8.97 2.73 -10.10
C GLY A 109 -7.54 2.69 -9.58
N GLY A 110 -6.65 3.54 -10.08
CA GLY A 110 -5.25 3.64 -9.64
C GLY A 110 -5.07 3.97 -8.15
N GLY A 111 -6.05 4.66 -7.52
CA GLY A 111 -6.05 4.85 -6.06
C GLY A 111 -6.26 3.53 -5.31
N LEU A 112 -7.14 2.67 -5.82
CA LEU A 112 -7.31 1.32 -5.27
C LEU A 112 -6.07 0.44 -5.51
N GLU A 113 -5.40 0.56 -6.67
CA GLU A 113 -4.14 -0.16 -6.93
C GLU A 113 -3.06 0.18 -5.89
N ILE A 114 -2.89 1.48 -5.58
CA ILE A 114 -1.95 1.91 -4.53
C ILE A 114 -2.35 1.33 -3.18
N ALA A 115 -3.63 1.38 -2.84
CA ALA A 115 -4.12 0.80 -1.58
C ALA A 115 -3.88 -0.71 -1.51
N LEU A 116 -4.04 -1.45 -2.62
CA LEU A 116 -3.77 -2.89 -2.72
C LEU A 116 -2.26 -3.21 -2.66
N ALA A 117 -1.39 -2.28 -3.08
CA ALA A 117 0.05 -2.43 -2.95
C ALA A 117 0.54 -2.22 -1.51
N CYS A 118 -0.24 -1.55 -0.65
CA CYS A 118 0.08 -1.44 0.77
C CYS A 118 -0.17 -2.76 1.51
N ASP A 119 0.61 -3.01 2.57
CA ASP A 119 0.46 -4.22 3.40
C ASP A 119 -0.89 -4.22 4.12
N LEU A 120 -1.27 -3.11 4.72
CA LEU A 120 -2.50 -2.97 5.51
C LEU A 120 -3.42 -1.89 4.95
N ARG A 121 -4.73 -2.12 5.01
CA ARG A 121 -5.78 -1.20 4.53
C ARG A 121 -6.87 -1.05 5.58
N TYR A 122 -7.07 0.17 6.06
CA TYR A 122 -8.15 0.52 6.99
C TYR A 122 -8.99 1.62 6.38
N CYS A 123 -10.30 1.57 6.60
CA CYS A 123 -11.18 2.56 6.02
C CYS A 123 -12.26 3.10 6.96
N ALA A 124 -12.72 4.31 6.68
CA ALA A 124 -13.92 4.86 7.29
C ALA A 124 -15.17 4.24 6.66
N ALA A 125 -16.31 4.30 7.38
CA ALA A 125 -17.60 3.83 6.86
C ALA A 125 -18.06 4.56 5.58
N SER A 126 -17.57 5.79 5.34
CA SER A 126 -17.83 6.56 4.11
C SER A 126 -17.05 6.07 2.89
N ALA A 127 -16.14 5.12 3.04
CA ALA A 127 -15.26 4.67 1.95
C ALA A 127 -16.05 3.97 0.84
N GLN A 128 -15.63 4.23 -0.41
CA GLN A 128 -16.19 3.62 -1.62
C GLN A 128 -15.04 3.13 -2.51
N PHE A 129 -15.14 1.89 -2.94
CA PHE A 129 -14.12 1.19 -3.71
C PHE A 129 -14.62 0.81 -5.08
N GLY A 130 -13.75 0.71 -6.07
CA GLY A 130 -14.12 0.19 -7.39
C GLY A 130 -13.10 0.45 -8.48
N ILE A 131 -13.24 -0.30 -9.56
CA ILE A 131 -12.41 -0.17 -10.77
C ILE A 131 -13.37 0.00 -11.96
N PRO A 132 -13.63 1.25 -12.41
CA PRO A 132 -14.63 1.50 -13.44
C PRO A 132 -14.11 1.25 -14.88
N ALA A 133 -13.04 0.49 -15.08
CA ALA A 133 -12.40 0.26 -16.37
C ALA A 133 -13.38 -0.22 -17.46
N ALA A 134 -14.24 -1.19 -17.13
CA ALA A 134 -15.25 -1.71 -18.07
C ALA A 134 -16.28 -0.66 -18.49
N LYS A 135 -16.59 0.33 -17.65
CA LYS A 135 -17.51 1.44 -17.98
C LYS A 135 -16.87 2.50 -18.87
N LEU A 136 -15.55 2.54 -18.89
CA LEU A 136 -14.76 3.50 -19.68
C LEU A 136 -14.22 2.88 -20.97
N GLY A 137 -14.45 1.58 -21.21
CA GLY A 137 -13.85 0.85 -22.32
C GLY A 137 -12.31 0.74 -22.21
N LEU A 138 -11.80 0.84 -21.00
CA LEU A 138 -10.35 0.88 -20.72
C LEU A 138 -9.81 -0.54 -20.47
N ALA A 139 -8.75 -0.91 -21.15
CA ALA A 139 -7.95 -2.08 -20.77
C ALA A 139 -7.18 -1.77 -19.47
N TYR A 140 -7.43 -2.57 -18.44
CA TYR A 140 -6.77 -2.42 -17.15
C TYR A 140 -5.45 -3.20 -17.15
N ASN A 141 -4.42 -2.71 -16.44
CA ASN A 141 -3.09 -3.27 -16.47
C ASN A 141 -2.99 -4.65 -15.78
N VAL A 142 -1.92 -5.39 -16.08
CA VAL A 142 -1.71 -6.77 -15.59
C VAL A 142 -1.50 -6.79 -14.08
N GLU A 143 -0.69 -5.88 -13.54
CA GLU A 143 -0.37 -5.82 -12.11
C GLU A 143 -1.60 -5.50 -11.26
N GLY A 144 -2.48 -4.60 -11.71
CA GLY A 144 -3.73 -4.32 -11.03
C GLY A 144 -4.67 -5.52 -10.96
N HIS A 145 -4.75 -6.33 -12.04
CA HIS A 145 -5.49 -7.60 -12.02
C HIS A 145 -4.89 -8.61 -11.04
N LYS A 146 -3.56 -8.77 -11.07
CA LYS A 146 -2.83 -9.68 -10.20
C LYS A 146 -3.08 -9.37 -8.74
N ARG A 147 -2.87 -8.10 -8.31
CA ARG A 147 -3.07 -7.68 -6.93
C ARG A 147 -4.50 -7.86 -6.46
N LEU A 148 -5.47 -7.59 -7.32
CA LEU A 148 -6.87 -7.81 -7.00
C LEU A 148 -7.17 -9.31 -6.84
N LEU A 149 -6.63 -10.17 -7.74
CA LEU A 149 -6.74 -11.62 -7.64
C LEU A 149 -6.16 -12.17 -6.33
N GLU A 150 -4.99 -11.69 -5.95
CA GLU A 150 -4.29 -12.08 -4.71
C GLU A 150 -5.08 -11.64 -3.47
N THR A 151 -5.73 -10.47 -3.53
CA THR A 151 -6.44 -9.90 -2.38
C THR A 151 -7.83 -10.52 -2.19
N VAL A 152 -8.63 -10.62 -3.25
CA VAL A 152 -10.07 -10.99 -3.14
C VAL A 152 -10.43 -12.29 -3.86
N GLY A 153 -9.46 -12.92 -4.51
CA GLY A 153 -9.66 -14.16 -5.27
C GLY A 153 -10.43 -13.99 -6.57
N HIS A 154 -10.53 -15.07 -7.34
CA HIS A 154 -11.04 -15.05 -8.72
C HIS A 154 -12.49 -14.54 -8.86
N ALA A 155 -13.40 -14.96 -7.96
CA ALA A 155 -14.81 -14.65 -8.08
C ALA A 155 -15.07 -13.15 -7.89
N ARG A 156 -14.47 -12.57 -6.84
CA ARG A 156 -14.63 -11.14 -6.53
C ARG A 156 -13.89 -10.25 -7.52
N THR A 157 -12.72 -10.68 -8.00
CA THR A 157 -12.01 -9.96 -9.08
C THR A 157 -12.90 -9.84 -10.32
N ARG A 158 -13.54 -10.92 -10.77
CA ARG A 158 -14.47 -10.88 -11.92
C ARG A 158 -15.65 -9.94 -11.66
N GLU A 159 -16.25 -10.01 -10.47
CA GLU A 159 -17.35 -9.14 -10.10
C GLU A 159 -16.95 -7.66 -10.18
N ILE A 160 -15.81 -7.29 -9.56
CA ILE A 160 -15.30 -5.91 -9.53
C ILE A 160 -14.98 -5.43 -10.94
N MET A 161 -14.24 -6.21 -11.71
CA MET A 161 -13.76 -5.83 -13.04
C MET A 161 -14.88 -5.78 -14.09
N PHE A 162 -15.82 -6.76 -14.06
CA PHE A 162 -16.86 -6.85 -15.08
C PHE A 162 -17.98 -5.85 -14.84
N LEU A 163 -18.39 -5.65 -13.58
CA LEU A 163 -19.48 -4.71 -13.26
C LEU A 163 -19.00 -3.25 -13.22
N GLY A 164 -17.73 -3.00 -12.87
CA GLY A 164 -17.17 -1.66 -12.74
C GLY A 164 -17.98 -0.76 -11.80
N ARG A 165 -18.75 -1.34 -10.86
CA ARG A 165 -19.57 -0.59 -9.90
C ARG A 165 -18.75 -0.15 -8.70
N ARG A 166 -19.32 0.68 -7.87
CA ARG A 166 -18.77 1.01 -6.56
C ARG A 166 -19.29 0.03 -5.53
N TYR A 167 -18.43 -0.23 -4.55
CA TYR A 167 -18.66 -1.06 -3.38
C TYR A 167 -18.50 -0.19 -2.15
N ASN A 168 -19.40 -0.27 -1.19
CA ASN A 168 -19.28 0.44 0.08
C ASN A 168 -18.25 -0.24 1.01
N ALA A 169 -18.01 0.35 2.18
CA ALA A 169 -17.03 -0.14 3.13
C ALA A 169 -17.34 -1.56 3.64
N ASP A 170 -18.61 -1.87 3.91
CA ASP A 170 -19.04 -3.19 4.40
C ASP A 170 -18.87 -4.26 3.32
N GLU A 171 -19.22 -3.96 2.07
CA GLU A 171 -18.96 -4.85 0.94
C GLU A 171 -17.46 -5.09 0.75
N ALA A 172 -16.63 -4.04 0.87
CA ALA A 172 -15.19 -4.14 0.76
C ALA A 172 -14.58 -5.00 1.88
N LEU A 173 -15.09 -4.88 3.11
CA LEU A 173 -14.70 -5.73 4.23
C LEU A 173 -15.09 -7.19 3.97
N ALA A 174 -16.33 -7.44 3.55
CA ALA A 174 -16.82 -8.79 3.25
C ALA A 174 -16.07 -9.47 2.09
N MET A 175 -15.49 -8.69 1.18
CA MET A 175 -14.65 -9.19 0.08
C MET A 175 -13.19 -9.42 0.47
N GLY A 176 -12.72 -8.85 1.59
CA GLY A 176 -11.31 -8.83 1.98
C GLY A 176 -10.49 -7.72 1.32
N LEU A 177 -11.12 -6.74 0.66
CA LEU A 177 -10.45 -5.56 0.11
C LEU A 177 -9.81 -4.72 1.21
N VAL A 178 -10.43 -4.65 2.39
CA VAL A 178 -9.93 -3.93 3.55
C VAL A 178 -9.92 -4.82 4.78
N HIS A 179 -9.02 -4.54 5.72
CA HIS A 179 -8.87 -5.30 6.96
C HIS A 179 -9.91 -4.92 8.02
N ARG A 180 -10.30 -3.63 8.05
CA ARG A 180 -11.31 -3.11 8.99
C ARG A 180 -12.00 -1.88 8.46
N VAL A 181 -13.27 -1.74 8.82
CA VAL A 181 -14.03 -0.49 8.79
C VAL A 181 -14.08 0.05 10.21
N VAL A 182 -13.66 1.29 10.42
CA VAL A 182 -13.53 1.87 11.75
C VAL A 182 -14.24 3.24 11.86
N PRO A 183 -14.86 3.55 13.00
CA PRO A 183 -15.57 4.82 13.19
C PRO A 183 -14.63 6.03 13.22
N ASP A 184 -13.52 5.92 13.93
CA ASP A 184 -12.46 6.93 14.01
C ASP A 184 -11.20 6.39 13.30
N LEU A 185 -11.14 6.66 11.99
CA LEU A 185 -10.07 6.16 11.15
C LEU A 185 -8.71 6.75 11.52
N GLU A 186 -8.66 8.02 11.92
CA GLU A 186 -7.41 8.71 12.22
C GLU A 186 -6.79 8.12 13.50
N SER A 187 -7.53 8.13 14.59
CA SER A 187 -7.06 7.58 15.87
C SER A 187 -6.69 6.09 15.78
N PHE A 188 -7.52 5.29 15.09
CA PHE A 188 -7.23 3.87 14.89
C PHE A 188 -5.94 3.67 14.08
N THR A 189 -5.76 4.42 12.99
CA THR A 189 -4.57 4.29 12.15
C THR A 189 -3.32 4.73 12.89
N GLU A 190 -3.38 5.82 13.65
CA GLU A 190 -2.27 6.27 14.51
C GLU A 190 -1.85 5.21 15.52
N GLN A 191 -2.81 4.51 16.15
CA GLN A 191 -2.51 3.39 17.05
C GLN A 191 -1.80 2.25 16.32
N VAL A 192 -2.28 1.84 15.13
CA VAL A 192 -1.63 0.81 14.31
C VAL A 192 -0.21 1.21 13.92
N LEU A 193 -0.01 2.46 13.52
CA LEU A 193 1.32 2.98 13.14
C LEU A 193 2.27 3.03 14.34
N ALA A 194 1.75 3.34 15.54
CA ALA A 194 2.51 3.28 16.78
C ALA A 194 2.94 1.85 17.12
N ASP A 195 2.02 0.88 16.98
CA ASP A 195 2.31 -0.55 17.20
C ASP A 195 3.35 -1.08 16.21
N LEU A 196 3.19 -0.76 14.91
CA LEU A 196 4.18 -1.11 13.89
C LEU A 196 5.56 -0.51 14.17
N SER A 197 5.59 0.75 14.61
CA SER A 197 6.84 1.46 14.92
C SER A 197 7.55 0.90 16.17
N ALA A 198 6.78 0.31 17.11
CA ALA A 198 7.30 -0.28 18.33
C ALA A 198 7.80 -1.72 18.14
N ASN A 199 7.37 -2.40 17.08
CA ASN A 199 7.76 -3.77 16.78
C ASN A 199 9.18 -3.87 16.20
N ALA A 200 9.80 -5.05 16.31
CA ALA A 200 11.13 -5.32 15.78
C ALA A 200 11.16 -5.24 14.24
N PRO A 201 11.87 -4.28 13.62
CA PRO A 201 11.86 -4.08 12.18
C PRO A 201 12.32 -5.30 11.38
N LEU A 202 13.32 -6.02 11.87
CA LEU A 202 13.82 -7.22 11.19
C LEU A 202 12.83 -8.38 11.22
N SER A 203 12.00 -8.48 12.28
CA SER A 203 10.93 -9.48 12.34
C SER A 203 9.82 -9.17 11.33
N ILE A 204 9.44 -7.90 11.19
CA ILE A 204 8.46 -7.47 10.18
C ILE A 204 9.02 -7.73 8.77
N LEU A 205 10.26 -7.30 8.51
CA LEU A 205 10.91 -7.52 7.21
C LEU A 205 11.04 -9.00 6.87
N ASN A 206 11.41 -9.86 7.83
CA ASN A 206 11.45 -11.30 7.64
C ASN A 206 10.09 -11.86 7.22
N SER A 207 9.02 -11.50 7.95
CA SER A 207 7.67 -11.94 7.62
C SER A 207 7.23 -11.46 6.24
N LYS A 208 7.48 -10.18 5.92
CA LYS A 208 7.17 -9.61 4.60
C LYS A 208 7.93 -10.33 3.49
N THR A 209 9.24 -10.57 3.66
CA THR A 209 10.05 -11.30 2.70
C THR A 209 9.49 -12.70 2.41
N ILE A 210 9.14 -13.46 3.44
CA ILE A 210 8.60 -14.81 3.29
C ILE A 210 7.24 -14.80 2.59
N ILE A 211 6.34 -13.91 3.01
CA ILE A 211 5.00 -13.77 2.40
C ILE A 211 5.13 -13.42 0.92
N GLU A 212 5.97 -12.43 0.58
CA GLU A 212 6.18 -12.00 -0.81
C GLU A 212 6.79 -13.10 -1.69
N GLU A 213 7.71 -13.92 -1.16
CA GLU A 213 8.24 -15.05 -1.91
C GLU A 213 7.15 -16.06 -2.29
N TYR A 214 6.22 -16.36 -1.38
CA TYR A 214 5.10 -17.26 -1.69
C TYR A 214 4.07 -16.62 -2.63
N VAL A 215 3.82 -15.32 -2.53
CA VAL A 215 2.87 -14.61 -3.40
C VAL A 215 3.43 -14.44 -4.81
N LYS A 216 4.72 -14.10 -4.95
CA LYS A 216 5.35 -13.83 -6.25
C LYS A 216 5.73 -15.10 -7.03
N SER A 217 6.05 -16.17 -6.32
CA SER A 217 6.51 -17.40 -6.96
C SER A 217 5.33 -18.23 -7.42
N SER A 218 5.25 -18.49 -8.73
CA SER A 218 4.31 -19.45 -9.31
C SER A 218 4.70 -20.93 -9.00
N GLY A 219 5.07 -21.21 -7.74
CA GLY A 219 5.37 -22.55 -7.24
C GLY A 219 6.84 -22.87 -6.93
N ALA A 220 7.75 -21.92 -7.08
CA ALA A 220 9.17 -22.10 -6.75
C ALA A 220 9.73 -20.90 -5.95
N PRO A 221 9.35 -20.76 -4.66
CA PRO A 221 9.85 -19.67 -3.81
C PRO A 221 11.37 -19.81 -3.60
N ASP A 222 12.05 -18.67 -3.49
CA ASP A 222 13.49 -18.62 -3.19
C ASP A 222 13.72 -18.95 -1.69
N HIS A 223 13.87 -20.24 -1.41
CA HIS A 223 14.14 -20.74 -0.06
C HIS A 223 15.43 -20.16 0.55
N ALA A 224 16.49 -19.94 -0.25
CA ALA A 224 17.73 -19.37 0.24
C ALA A 224 17.55 -17.93 0.72
N ARG A 225 16.75 -17.13 0.01
CA ARG A 225 16.38 -15.77 0.42
C ARG A 225 15.55 -15.75 1.71
N MET A 226 14.60 -16.68 1.85
CA MET A 226 13.80 -16.79 3.08
C MET A 226 14.64 -17.21 4.27
N GLU A 227 15.52 -18.21 4.11
CA GLU A 227 16.45 -18.67 5.17
C GLU A 227 17.41 -17.56 5.59
N ALA A 228 17.96 -16.81 4.65
CA ALA A 228 18.81 -15.65 4.95
C ALA A 228 18.09 -14.56 5.75
N ALA A 229 16.80 -14.32 5.49
CA ALA A 229 15.97 -13.37 6.25
C ALA A 229 15.76 -13.87 7.69
N ILE A 230 15.45 -15.16 7.87
CA ILE A 230 15.30 -15.81 9.19
C ILE A 230 16.60 -15.70 9.98
N GLU A 231 17.73 -16.08 9.36
CA GLU A 231 19.05 -16.05 10.00
C GLU A 231 19.45 -14.64 10.43
N ARG A 232 19.21 -13.64 9.58
CA ARG A 232 19.46 -12.23 9.91
C ARG A 232 18.64 -11.77 11.11
N CYS A 233 17.36 -12.15 11.18
CA CYS A 233 16.50 -11.84 12.31
C CYS A 233 17.01 -12.54 13.58
N ALA A 234 17.30 -13.84 13.53
CA ALA A 234 17.75 -14.62 14.67
C ALA A 234 19.11 -14.16 15.26
N LYS A 235 19.98 -13.62 14.42
CA LYS A 235 21.30 -13.08 14.83
C LYS A 235 21.25 -11.60 15.25
N SER A 236 20.10 -10.95 15.17
CA SER A 236 19.97 -9.51 15.46
C SER A 236 20.07 -9.18 16.95
N ALA A 237 20.53 -7.96 17.24
CA ALA A 237 20.47 -7.41 18.59
C ALA A 237 19.02 -7.25 19.07
N ASP A 238 18.08 -7.02 18.15
CA ASP A 238 16.65 -6.91 18.45
C ASP A 238 16.07 -8.23 18.97
N TYR A 239 16.54 -9.38 18.44
CA TYR A 239 16.12 -10.69 18.96
C TYR A 239 16.60 -10.92 20.41
N ALA A 240 17.86 -10.54 20.71
CA ALA A 240 18.39 -10.60 22.08
C ALA A 240 17.63 -9.67 23.02
N GLU A 241 17.39 -8.43 22.59
CA GLU A 241 16.60 -7.44 23.35
C GLU A 241 15.18 -7.92 23.62
N GLY A 242 14.51 -8.47 22.60
CA GLY A 242 13.14 -8.99 22.73
C GLY A 242 13.04 -10.09 23.79
N ARG A 243 14.00 -11.01 23.83
CA ARG A 243 14.08 -12.06 24.84
C ARG A 243 14.30 -11.50 26.26
N SER A 244 15.27 -10.58 26.42
CA SER A 244 15.54 -9.95 27.71
C SER A 244 14.33 -9.16 28.22
N ALA A 245 13.75 -8.31 27.38
CA ALA A 245 12.58 -7.51 27.71
C ALA A 245 11.38 -8.37 28.11
N PHE A 246 11.17 -9.49 27.41
CA PHE A 246 10.10 -10.45 27.76
C PHE A 246 10.31 -11.06 29.15
N MET A 247 11.53 -11.52 29.47
CA MET A 247 11.88 -12.09 30.77
C MET A 247 11.77 -11.06 31.90
N GLU A 248 12.16 -9.82 31.63
CA GLU A 248 12.13 -8.70 32.55
C GLU A 248 10.77 -8.00 32.66
N LYS A 249 9.77 -8.43 31.87
CA LYS A 249 8.40 -7.86 31.81
C LYS A 249 8.40 -6.35 31.52
N ARG A 250 9.32 -5.88 30.70
CA ARG A 250 9.43 -4.50 30.24
C ARG A 250 9.14 -4.39 28.74
N ARG A 251 8.90 -3.17 28.28
CA ARG A 251 8.82 -2.89 26.82
C ARG A 251 10.20 -3.01 26.17
N PRO A 252 10.33 -3.72 25.03
CA PRO A 252 11.58 -3.79 24.30
C PRO A 252 11.92 -2.47 23.60
N GLN A 253 13.21 -2.28 23.30
CA GLN A 253 13.73 -1.14 22.57
C GLN A 253 14.45 -1.60 21.29
N PHE A 254 13.70 -1.83 20.24
CA PHE A 254 14.21 -2.34 18.97
C PHE A 254 14.91 -1.26 18.15
N LYS A 255 16.06 -1.63 17.55
CA LYS A 255 16.93 -0.74 16.76
C LYS A 255 17.04 -1.13 15.29
N GLY A 256 16.50 -2.28 14.88
CA GLY A 256 16.54 -2.77 13.49
C GLY A 256 17.90 -3.37 13.08
N ARG A 257 18.67 -3.89 14.01
CA ARG A 257 20.03 -4.42 13.76
C ARG A 257 20.39 -5.59 14.67
#